data_5edd23222120c9e3c97401d09817a725
#
_entry.id   5edd23222120c9e3c97401d09817a725
#
_cell.length_a   1.000
_cell.length_b   1.000
_cell.length_c   1.000
_cell.angle_alpha   90.00
_cell.angle_beta   90.00
_cell.angle_gamma   90.00
#
_symmetry.space_group_name_H-M   'P 1'
#
loop_
_entity.id
_entity.type
_entity.pdbx_description
1 polymer ?
#
loop_
_entity_poly.entity_id
_entity_poly.type
_entity_poly.pdbx_seq_one_letter_code
_entity_poly.pdbx_strand_id
1 'polypeptide(L)'
;GYKAVVANVSDICAMNATPTQITVSIAVSNRFPLEALEELFAGITNASKFYGVDVIGGDTTSSQKGLIISITAIGEANLEDIVYRNGAQATDLLVVSGDIGAAYMGLQILEREKQVFQVNPNNQPDLEPYTYLIERQLKPEARRDLKELFEKLELKPTSMIDVSDGLSSEVMHLCKQSGVGCNLYEEKIPVDPQLINVCEEFNIDITTIALSGGEDYELLFTIKMEDYGKIKANPNFTVIGHMTQESEGMHLITRANTKIELKARGWNALEE
;
A
#
# COMPACT_ATOMS: atom_id res chain seq x y z
N GLY A 1 -11.45 1.17 11.77
CA GLY A 1 -12.56 1.50 10.87
C GLY A 1 -12.10 2.30 9.64
N TYR A 2 -11.33 3.36 9.86
CA TYR A 2 -10.79 4.19 8.76
C TYR A 2 -9.94 3.36 7.78
N LYS A 3 -8.96 2.64 8.30
CA LYS A 3 -8.06 1.79 7.50
C LYS A 3 -8.80 0.71 6.72
N ALA A 4 -9.84 0.10 7.29
CA ALA A 4 -10.64 -0.90 6.60
C ALA A 4 -11.32 -0.36 5.33
N VAL A 5 -11.76 0.92 5.34
CA VAL A 5 -12.29 1.59 4.14
C VAL A 5 -11.16 1.89 3.15
N VAL A 6 -10.03 2.43 3.65
CA VAL A 6 -8.88 2.80 2.81
C VAL A 6 -8.36 1.62 2.00
N ALA A 7 -8.18 0.45 2.61
CA ALA A 7 -7.70 -0.76 1.94
C ALA A 7 -8.55 -1.11 0.70
N ASN A 8 -9.87 -0.98 0.81
CA ASN A 8 -10.77 -1.29 -0.30
C ASN A 8 -10.89 -0.15 -1.32
N VAL A 9 -10.79 1.09 -0.86
CA VAL A 9 -10.74 2.27 -1.76
C VAL A 9 -9.46 2.27 -2.60
N SER A 10 -8.34 1.82 -2.03
CA SER A 10 -7.05 1.69 -2.70
C SER A 10 -7.13 0.76 -3.92
N ASP A 11 -7.79 -0.38 -3.81
CA ASP A 11 -8.02 -1.30 -4.93
C ASP A 11 -8.77 -0.63 -6.10
N ILE A 12 -9.76 0.20 -5.78
CA ILE A 12 -10.51 0.95 -6.81
C ILE A 12 -9.60 2.01 -7.47
N CYS A 13 -8.80 2.73 -6.67
CA CYS A 13 -7.83 3.70 -7.19
C CYS A 13 -6.77 3.02 -8.08
N ALA A 14 -6.33 1.80 -7.72
CA ALA A 14 -5.38 1.01 -8.49
C ALA A 14 -5.92 0.57 -9.87
N MET A 15 -7.24 0.66 -10.09
CA MET A 15 -7.84 0.46 -11.40
C MET A 15 -8.07 1.76 -12.18
N ASN A 16 -7.54 2.89 -11.69
CA ASN A 16 -7.81 4.24 -12.23
C ASN A 16 -9.31 4.59 -12.22
N ALA A 17 -10.05 4.01 -11.29
CA ALA A 17 -11.48 4.21 -11.12
C ALA A 17 -11.77 5.18 -9.95
N THR A 18 -12.99 5.70 -9.92
CA THR A 18 -13.47 6.56 -8.81
C THR A 18 -14.30 5.69 -7.86
N PRO A 19 -13.91 5.54 -6.59
CA PRO A 19 -14.73 4.83 -5.62
C PRO A 19 -16.00 5.62 -5.34
N THR A 20 -17.16 4.93 -5.28
CA THR A 20 -18.48 5.58 -5.14
C THR A 20 -19.27 5.04 -3.95
N GLN A 21 -19.20 3.73 -3.70
CA GLN A 21 -20.05 3.07 -2.71
C GLN A 21 -19.30 1.95 -2.00
N ILE A 22 -19.69 1.69 -0.75
CA ILE A 22 -19.22 0.53 0.01
C ILE A 22 -20.38 -0.17 0.73
N THR A 23 -20.24 -1.48 0.95
CA THR A 23 -21.00 -2.22 1.95
C THR A 23 -20.06 -2.71 3.04
N VAL A 24 -20.53 -2.72 4.30
CA VAL A 24 -19.71 -3.07 5.47
C VAL A 24 -20.37 -4.21 6.23
N SER A 25 -19.76 -5.38 6.23
CA SER A 25 -20.19 -6.51 7.04
C SER A 25 -19.22 -6.73 8.20
N ILE A 26 -19.73 -6.87 9.42
CA ILE A 26 -18.90 -7.14 10.60
C ILE A 26 -19.37 -8.39 11.34
N ALA A 27 -18.42 -9.15 11.87
CA ALA A 27 -18.70 -10.20 12.82
C ALA A 27 -17.98 -9.87 14.14
N VAL A 28 -18.73 -9.77 15.23
CA VAL A 28 -18.27 -9.22 16.52
C VAL A 28 -18.45 -10.23 17.62
N SER A 29 -17.41 -10.42 18.45
CA SER A 29 -17.55 -11.21 19.68
C SER A 29 -18.16 -10.36 20.80
N ASN A 30 -18.84 -11.02 21.75
CA ASN A 30 -19.41 -10.39 22.93
C ASN A 30 -18.39 -9.75 23.88
N ARG A 31 -17.10 -9.81 23.57
CA ARG A 31 -16.01 -9.16 24.31
C ARG A 31 -15.78 -7.72 23.89
N PHE A 32 -16.35 -7.28 22.74
CA PHE A 32 -16.24 -5.90 22.29
C PHE A 32 -17.33 -5.06 22.95
N PRO A 33 -17.01 -4.00 23.67
CA PRO A 33 -17.99 -3.07 24.21
C PRO A 33 -18.63 -2.25 23.08
N LEU A 34 -19.80 -1.69 23.36
CA LEU A 34 -20.54 -0.89 22.37
C LEU A 34 -19.73 0.32 21.91
N GLU A 35 -19.03 0.95 22.84
CA GLU A 35 -18.21 2.13 22.58
C GLU A 35 -17.10 1.84 21.55
N ALA A 36 -16.47 0.66 21.58
CA ALA A 36 -15.47 0.27 20.59
C ALA A 36 -16.09 0.09 19.19
N LEU A 37 -17.34 -0.32 19.11
CA LEU A 37 -18.07 -0.42 17.83
C LEU A 37 -18.47 0.96 17.32
N GLU A 38 -18.88 1.87 18.21
CA GLU A 38 -19.17 3.26 17.86
C GLU A 38 -17.91 3.96 17.29
N GLU A 39 -16.74 3.76 17.91
CA GLU A 39 -15.46 4.27 17.41
C GLU A 39 -15.06 3.62 16.06
N LEU A 40 -15.29 2.32 15.89
CA LEU A 40 -15.09 1.64 14.61
C LEU A 40 -15.91 2.29 13.50
N PHE A 41 -17.23 2.49 13.73
CA PHE A 41 -18.11 3.12 12.76
C PHE A 41 -17.83 4.61 12.56
N ALA A 42 -17.35 5.32 13.58
CA ALA A 42 -16.85 6.69 13.43
C ALA A 42 -15.66 6.73 12.46
N GLY A 43 -14.71 5.79 12.57
CA GLY A 43 -13.59 5.64 11.62
C GLY A 43 -14.08 5.37 10.19
N ILE A 44 -15.01 4.42 10.01
CA ILE A 44 -15.65 4.12 8.70
C ILE A 44 -16.30 5.38 8.12
N THR A 45 -17.10 6.08 8.92
CA THR A 45 -17.80 7.30 8.50
C THR A 45 -16.84 8.41 8.09
N ASN A 46 -15.75 8.58 8.85
CA ASN A 46 -14.74 9.60 8.54
C ASN A 46 -14.04 9.30 7.22
N ALA A 47 -13.63 8.05 7.00
CA ALA A 47 -13.03 7.64 5.72
C ALA A 47 -14.02 7.79 4.56
N SER A 48 -15.27 7.36 4.75
CA SER A 48 -16.31 7.48 3.71
C SER A 48 -16.54 8.93 3.29
N LYS A 49 -16.61 9.84 4.26
CA LYS A 49 -16.71 11.29 3.98
C LYS A 49 -15.48 11.83 3.26
N PHE A 50 -14.27 11.44 3.70
CA PHE A 50 -13.02 11.90 3.10
C PHE A 50 -12.90 11.46 1.64
N TYR A 51 -13.22 10.20 1.35
CA TYR A 51 -13.14 9.65 0.00
C TYR A 51 -14.40 9.91 -0.85
N GLY A 52 -15.47 10.45 -0.28
CA GLY A 52 -16.72 10.70 -0.99
C GLY A 52 -17.43 9.40 -1.40
N VAL A 53 -17.34 8.35 -0.58
CA VAL A 53 -18.00 7.07 -0.81
C VAL A 53 -19.22 6.92 0.09
N ASP A 54 -20.33 6.42 -0.45
CA ASP A 54 -21.56 6.18 0.30
C ASP A 54 -21.55 4.79 0.94
N VAL A 55 -21.87 4.71 2.23
CA VAL A 55 -22.14 3.43 2.90
C VAL A 55 -23.57 3.04 2.58
N ILE A 56 -23.78 2.11 1.64
CA ILE A 56 -25.10 1.74 1.12
C ILE A 56 -25.74 0.55 1.82
N GLY A 57 -25.02 -0.11 2.73
CA GLY A 57 -25.55 -1.24 3.47
C GLY A 57 -24.46 -2.08 4.13
N GLY A 58 -24.86 -3.22 4.64
CA GLY A 58 -23.97 -4.18 5.30
C GLY A 58 -24.74 -5.14 6.18
N ASP A 59 -24.01 -5.88 7.02
CA ASP A 59 -24.56 -6.84 7.96
C ASP A 59 -23.76 -6.87 9.26
N THR A 60 -24.42 -7.23 10.35
CA THR A 60 -23.78 -7.44 11.65
C THR A 60 -24.16 -8.82 12.20
N THR A 61 -23.15 -9.65 12.41
CA THR A 61 -23.33 -10.99 12.96
C THR A 61 -22.40 -11.26 14.15
N SER A 62 -22.58 -12.39 14.81
CA SER A 62 -21.73 -12.78 15.94
C SER A 62 -20.47 -13.50 15.49
N SER A 63 -19.35 -13.26 16.20
CA SER A 63 -18.11 -14.02 16.09
C SER A 63 -17.79 -14.74 17.39
N GLN A 64 -17.24 -15.94 17.32
CA GLN A 64 -16.74 -16.65 18.51
C GLN A 64 -15.41 -16.07 19.03
N LYS A 65 -14.62 -15.45 18.15
CA LYS A 65 -13.31 -14.86 18.47
C LYS A 65 -13.10 -13.55 17.70
N GLY A 66 -12.82 -12.49 18.45
CA GLY A 66 -12.35 -11.23 17.87
C GLY A 66 -13.39 -10.49 17.03
N LEU A 67 -12.87 -9.63 16.18
CA LEU A 67 -13.60 -8.80 15.23
C LEU A 67 -13.17 -9.18 13.81
N ILE A 68 -14.15 -9.37 12.94
CA ILE A 68 -13.94 -9.54 11.49
C ILE A 68 -14.66 -8.39 10.81
N ILE A 69 -13.98 -7.72 9.88
CA ILE A 69 -14.55 -6.65 9.06
C ILE A 69 -14.38 -7.08 7.60
N SER A 70 -15.46 -7.04 6.84
CA SER A 70 -15.46 -7.28 5.40
C SER A 70 -16.13 -6.10 4.72
N ILE A 71 -15.41 -5.45 3.81
CA ILE A 71 -15.91 -4.33 3.03
C ILE A 71 -15.88 -4.71 1.55
N THR A 72 -16.96 -4.39 0.85
CA THR A 72 -16.99 -4.45 -0.60
C THR A 72 -17.07 -3.02 -1.11
N ALA A 73 -16.10 -2.61 -1.92
CA ALA A 73 -16.08 -1.31 -2.57
C ALA A 73 -16.57 -1.42 -4.03
N ILE A 74 -17.31 -0.41 -4.45
CA ILE A 74 -17.78 -0.24 -5.82
C ILE A 74 -17.21 1.06 -6.35
N GLY A 75 -16.66 1.02 -7.56
CA GLY A 75 -16.12 2.18 -8.24
C GLY A 75 -16.60 2.26 -9.68
N GLU A 76 -16.42 3.42 -10.28
CA GLU A 76 -16.83 3.71 -11.65
C GLU A 76 -15.67 4.28 -12.45
N ALA A 77 -15.55 3.84 -13.71
CA ALA A 77 -14.62 4.40 -14.69
C ALA A 77 -15.20 4.23 -16.11
N ASN A 78 -14.75 5.08 -17.04
CA ASN A 78 -14.96 4.76 -18.43
C ASN A 78 -14.14 3.52 -18.81
N LEU A 79 -14.65 2.68 -19.69
CA LEU A 79 -13.99 1.43 -20.07
C LEU A 79 -12.57 1.66 -20.62
N GLU A 80 -12.38 2.77 -21.32
CA GLU A 80 -11.09 3.15 -21.89
C GLU A 80 -10.07 3.66 -20.87
N ASP A 81 -10.51 4.10 -19.68
CA ASP A 81 -9.65 4.64 -18.62
C ASP A 81 -9.18 3.57 -17.63
N ILE A 82 -9.84 2.40 -17.64
CA ILE A 82 -9.50 1.32 -16.73
C ILE A 82 -8.05 0.86 -16.96
N VAL A 83 -7.31 0.73 -15.87
CA VAL A 83 -5.98 0.14 -15.84
C VAL A 83 -6.05 -1.18 -15.08
N TYR A 84 -5.42 -2.21 -15.62
CA TYR A 84 -5.37 -3.54 -15.03
C TYR A 84 -3.96 -3.85 -14.50
N ARG A 85 -3.84 -4.91 -13.73
CA ARG A 85 -2.55 -5.46 -13.28
C ARG A 85 -1.71 -6.05 -14.41
N ASN A 86 -2.35 -6.42 -15.53
CA ASN A 86 -1.70 -6.87 -16.77
C ASN A 86 -1.60 -5.73 -17.77
N GLY A 87 -0.64 -5.82 -18.68
CA GLY A 87 -0.48 -4.84 -19.77
C GLY A 87 0.90 -4.18 -19.82
N ALA A 88 1.74 -4.40 -18.79
CA ALA A 88 3.14 -3.97 -18.85
C ALA A 88 3.88 -4.68 -19.98
N GLN A 89 4.79 -3.96 -20.63
CA GLN A 89 5.61 -4.47 -21.72
C GLN A 89 7.09 -4.31 -21.40
N ALA A 90 7.92 -5.16 -21.99
CA ALA A 90 9.38 -4.99 -21.91
C ALA A 90 9.76 -3.56 -22.33
N THR A 91 10.65 -2.92 -21.59
CA THR A 91 11.09 -1.51 -21.67
C THR A 91 10.19 -0.49 -20.98
N ASP A 92 8.99 -0.85 -20.51
CA ASP A 92 8.21 0.06 -19.68
C ASP A 92 8.96 0.40 -18.39
N LEU A 93 8.81 1.64 -17.95
CA LEU A 93 9.37 2.09 -16.68
C LEU A 93 8.45 1.67 -15.55
N LEU A 94 9.04 1.16 -14.45
CA LEU A 94 8.35 0.83 -13.21
C LEU A 94 8.40 2.03 -12.28
N VAL A 95 7.25 2.50 -11.86
CA VAL A 95 7.07 3.75 -11.11
C VAL A 95 6.26 3.49 -9.85
N VAL A 96 6.62 4.15 -8.76
CA VAL A 96 5.83 4.13 -7.52
C VAL A 96 5.48 5.56 -7.12
N SER A 97 4.31 5.73 -6.51
CA SER A 97 3.92 6.98 -5.86
C SER A 97 4.45 7.06 -4.43
N GLY A 98 4.59 8.27 -3.88
CA GLY A 98 4.95 8.51 -2.48
C GLY A 98 6.22 7.82 -2.01
N ASP A 99 6.19 7.31 -0.79
CA ASP A 99 7.27 6.55 -0.15
C ASP A 99 6.77 5.19 0.40
N ILE A 100 7.70 4.26 0.61
CA ILE A 100 7.41 2.85 0.88
C ILE A 100 8.03 2.42 2.22
N GLY A 101 7.32 1.53 2.94
CA GLY A 101 7.78 0.88 4.16
C GLY A 101 7.43 1.62 5.45
N ALA A 102 6.89 2.83 5.35
CA ALA A 102 6.56 3.65 6.52
C ALA A 102 5.47 3.02 7.38
N ALA A 103 4.43 2.45 6.77
CA ALA A 103 3.33 1.80 7.49
C ALA A 103 3.80 0.61 8.33
N TYR A 104 4.59 -0.28 7.73
CA TYR A 104 5.12 -1.44 8.45
C TYR A 104 6.03 -1.04 9.63
N MET A 105 6.88 -0.02 9.45
CA MET A 105 7.72 0.44 10.54
C MET A 105 6.90 1.08 11.66
N GLY A 106 5.81 1.78 11.33
CA GLY A 106 4.84 2.26 12.31
C GLY A 106 4.24 1.13 13.15
N LEU A 107 3.92 -0.02 12.53
CA LEU A 107 3.49 -1.22 13.25
C LEU A 107 4.58 -1.73 14.22
N GLN A 108 5.84 -1.81 13.78
CA GLN A 108 6.94 -2.28 14.61
C GLN A 108 7.14 -1.39 15.85
N ILE A 109 7.02 -0.07 15.69
CA ILE A 109 7.07 0.88 16.81
C ILE A 109 5.92 0.62 17.78
N LEU A 110 4.69 0.52 17.29
CA LEU A 110 3.51 0.29 18.14
C LEU A 110 3.59 -1.04 18.89
N GLU A 111 4.08 -2.11 18.27
CA GLU A 111 4.25 -3.41 18.93
C GLU A 111 5.37 -3.37 19.98
N ARG A 112 6.50 -2.68 19.74
CA ARG A 112 7.55 -2.45 20.73
C ARG A 112 6.99 -1.71 21.95
N GLU A 113 6.32 -0.59 21.73
CA GLU A 113 5.78 0.24 22.81
C GLU A 113 4.70 -0.50 23.62
N LYS A 114 3.87 -1.28 22.96
CA LYS A 114 2.90 -2.17 23.62
C LYS A 114 3.58 -3.18 24.53
N GLN A 115 4.67 -3.81 24.08
CA GLN A 115 5.44 -4.76 24.92
C GLN A 115 6.06 -4.05 26.13
N VAL A 116 6.65 -2.87 25.96
CA VAL A 116 7.21 -2.07 27.07
C VAL A 116 6.12 -1.70 28.06
N PHE A 117 4.98 -1.21 27.60
CA PHE A 117 3.84 -0.86 28.45
C PHE A 117 3.28 -2.05 29.23
N GLN A 118 3.20 -3.24 28.62
CA GLN A 118 2.75 -4.45 29.29
C GLN A 118 3.66 -4.85 30.47
N VAL A 119 4.97 -4.62 30.35
CA VAL A 119 5.95 -4.91 31.43
C VAL A 119 5.92 -3.83 32.51
N ASN A 120 5.75 -2.58 32.12
CA ASN A 120 5.72 -1.44 33.04
C ASN A 120 4.63 -0.43 32.69
N PRO A 121 3.38 -0.63 33.15
CA PRO A 121 2.25 0.25 32.81
C PRO A 121 2.37 1.70 33.30
N ASN A 122 3.33 1.98 34.22
CA ASN A 122 3.60 3.35 34.68
C ASN A 122 4.45 4.16 33.67
N ASN A 123 5.08 3.50 32.71
CA ASN A 123 5.85 4.14 31.65
C ASN A 123 4.95 4.36 30.47
N GLN A 124 4.48 5.60 30.28
CA GLN A 124 3.70 5.95 29.10
C GLN A 124 4.63 6.04 27.87
N PRO A 125 4.27 5.41 26.75
CA PRO A 125 5.08 5.48 25.54
C PRO A 125 5.14 6.92 24.99
N ASP A 126 6.33 7.35 24.59
CA ASP A 126 6.52 8.57 23.82
C ASP A 126 6.45 8.26 22.33
N LEU A 127 5.33 8.57 21.72
CA LEU A 127 5.05 8.29 20.30
C LEU A 127 5.29 9.53 19.42
N GLU A 128 5.52 10.71 20.00
CA GLU A 128 5.65 11.97 19.24
C GLU A 128 6.79 11.92 18.21
N PRO A 129 7.98 11.35 18.49
CA PRO A 129 9.07 11.26 17.52
C PRO A 129 8.75 10.41 16.28
N TYR A 130 7.72 9.56 16.36
CA TYR A 130 7.36 8.58 15.32
C TYR A 130 6.02 8.89 14.63
N THR A 131 5.51 10.10 14.79
CA THR A 131 4.15 10.49 14.36
C THR A 131 3.87 10.11 12.91
N TYR A 132 4.77 10.43 11.99
CA TYR A 132 4.59 10.12 10.57
C TYR A 132 4.43 8.60 10.32
N LEU A 133 5.33 7.79 10.85
CA LEU A 133 5.31 6.33 10.64
C LEU A 133 4.07 5.68 11.26
N ILE A 134 3.66 6.18 12.44
CA ILE A 134 2.45 5.71 13.14
C ILE A 134 1.18 6.12 12.37
N GLU A 135 1.13 7.34 11.84
CA GLU A 135 0.01 7.78 11.00
C GLU A 135 -0.11 6.94 9.74
N ARG A 136 1.00 6.64 9.06
CA ARG A 136 1.01 5.74 7.90
C ARG A 136 0.42 4.37 8.22
N GLN A 137 0.64 3.84 9.43
CA GLN A 137 0.08 2.57 9.88
C GLN A 137 -1.38 2.66 10.29
N LEU A 138 -1.77 3.66 11.08
CA LEU A 138 -3.10 3.73 11.70
C LEU A 138 -4.13 4.42 10.82
N LYS A 139 -3.68 5.37 10.00
CA LYS A 139 -4.52 6.18 9.11
C LYS A 139 -3.86 6.35 7.74
N PRO A 140 -3.61 5.25 7.01
CA PRO A 140 -3.06 5.35 5.66
C PRO A 140 -4.01 6.10 4.72
N GLU A 141 -3.49 6.53 3.58
CA GLU A 141 -4.26 7.24 2.55
C GLU A 141 -4.17 6.52 1.21
N ALA A 142 -5.34 6.17 0.64
CA ALA A 142 -5.41 5.68 -0.73
C ALA A 142 -5.23 6.84 -1.72
N ARG A 143 -4.49 6.61 -2.78
CA ARG A 143 -4.07 7.63 -3.75
C ARG A 143 -5.15 7.98 -4.78
N ARG A 144 -6.32 8.44 -4.28
CA ARG A 144 -7.41 8.93 -5.12
C ARG A 144 -7.01 10.15 -5.99
N ASP A 145 -6.08 10.94 -5.50
CA ASP A 145 -5.53 12.13 -6.14
C ASP A 145 -4.83 11.84 -7.48
N LEU A 146 -4.30 10.63 -7.64
CA LEU A 146 -3.50 10.27 -8.82
C LEU A 146 -4.33 10.16 -10.09
N LYS A 147 -5.62 9.83 -10.01
CA LYS A 147 -6.49 9.82 -11.20
C LYS A 147 -6.51 11.19 -11.89
N GLU A 148 -6.80 12.25 -11.14
CA GLU A 148 -6.77 13.61 -11.67
C GLU A 148 -5.37 14.02 -12.15
N LEU A 149 -4.33 13.56 -11.47
CA LEU A 149 -2.95 13.83 -11.85
C LEU A 149 -2.59 13.15 -13.17
N PHE A 150 -3.00 11.89 -13.37
CA PHE A 150 -2.81 11.19 -14.64
C PHE A 150 -3.54 11.90 -15.80
N GLU A 151 -4.77 12.35 -15.58
CA GLU A 151 -5.53 13.14 -16.56
C GLU A 151 -4.81 14.44 -16.93
N LYS A 152 -4.34 15.21 -15.92
CA LYS A 152 -3.59 16.47 -16.14
C LYS A 152 -2.28 16.29 -16.89
N LEU A 153 -1.61 15.14 -16.68
CA LEU A 153 -0.35 14.79 -17.34
C LEU A 153 -0.56 14.10 -18.69
N GLU A 154 -1.81 13.86 -19.08
CA GLU A 154 -2.15 13.02 -20.25
C GLU A 154 -1.38 11.68 -20.21
N LEU A 155 -1.27 11.09 -19.01
CA LEU A 155 -0.54 9.87 -18.74
C LEU A 155 -1.52 8.72 -18.55
N LYS A 156 -1.32 7.63 -19.28
CA LYS A 156 -2.05 6.39 -19.07
C LYS A 156 -1.07 5.29 -18.68
N PRO A 157 -1.12 4.80 -17.41
CA PRO A 157 -0.34 3.63 -17.02
C PRO A 157 -0.65 2.40 -17.88
N THR A 158 0.37 1.60 -18.18
CA THR A 158 0.21 0.35 -18.93
C THR A 158 -0.24 -0.81 -18.05
N SER A 159 0.14 -0.80 -16.78
CA SER A 159 -0.39 -1.67 -15.72
C SER A 159 -0.33 -0.95 -14.37
N MET A 160 -1.14 -1.36 -13.39
CA MET A 160 -1.17 -0.73 -12.07
C MET A 160 -1.70 -1.68 -11.00
N ILE A 161 -1.20 -1.52 -9.78
CA ILE A 161 -1.61 -2.19 -8.54
C ILE A 161 -1.31 -1.25 -7.38
N ASP A 162 -2.01 -1.39 -6.25
CA ASP A 162 -1.62 -0.72 -5.00
C ASP A 162 -0.61 -1.55 -4.20
N VAL A 163 0.15 -0.92 -3.32
CA VAL A 163 1.15 -1.59 -2.47
C VAL A 163 0.52 -1.93 -1.13
N SER A 164 -0.06 -3.12 -1.04
CA SER A 164 -0.76 -3.64 0.14
C SER A 164 0.02 -4.73 0.88
N ASP A 165 0.66 -5.66 0.18
CA ASP A 165 1.38 -6.81 0.76
C ASP A 165 2.92 -6.63 0.75
N GLY A 166 3.39 -5.50 0.22
CA GLY A 166 4.80 -5.14 0.11
C GLY A 166 5.28 -5.04 -1.34
N LEU A 167 6.18 -4.08 -1.57
CA LEU A 167 6.62 -3.70 -2.92
C LEU A 167 7.08 -4.89 -3.77
N SER A 168 7.84 -5.83 -3.19
CA SER A 168 8.33 -7.00 -3.94
C SER A 168 7.20 -7.91 -4.42
N SER A 169 6.15 -8.11 -3.60
CA SER A 169 4.97 -8.89 -3.96
C SER A 169 4.25 -8.26 -5.15
N GLU A 170 4.00 -6.96 -5.08
CA GLU A 170 3.25 -6.25 -6.11
C GLU A 170 4.01 -6.15 -7.43
N VAL A 171 5.33 -5.94 -7.38
CA VAL A 171 6.18 -6.02 -8.59
C VAL A 171 6.06 -7.40 -9.24
N MET A 172 6.11 -8.48 -8.45
CA MET A 172 5.97 -9.84 -8.97
C MET A 172 4.59 -10.11 -9.55
N HIS A 173 3.53 -9.51 -8.95
CA HIS A 173 2.17 -9.60 -9.50
C HIS A 173 2.05 -8.94 -10.87
N LEU A 174 2.55 -7.71 -11.03
CA LEU A 174 2.57 -7.02 -12.32
C LEU A 174 3.34 -7.82 -13.38
N CYS A 175 4.53 -8.33 -13.01
CA CYS A 175 5.36 -9.12 -13.92
C CYS A 175 4.66 -10.40 -14.38
N LYS A 176 4.14 -11.19 -13.44
CA LYS A 176 3.48 -12.48 -13.73
C LYS A 176 2.23 -12.29 -14.60
N GLN A 177 1.41 -11.28 -14.28
CA GLN A 177 0.17 -11.05 -15.01
C GLN A 177 0.41 -10.46 -16.40
N SER A 178 1.54 -9.78 -16.61
CA SER A 178 1.91 -9.20 -17.90
C SER A 178 2.81 -10.11 -18.75
N GLY A 179 3.34 -11.22 -18.19
CA GLY A 179 4.29 -12.10 -18.89
C GLY A 179 5.63 -11.41 -19.18
N VAL A 180 6.16 -10.64 -18.21
CA VAL A 180 7.41 -9.89 -18.33
C VAL A 180 8.31 -10.13 -17.11
N GLY A 181 9.60 -9.85 -17.25
CA GLY A 181 10.55 -9.71 -16.16
C GLY A 181 10.70 -8.27 -15.70
N CYS A 182 11.55 -8.03 -14.70
CA CYS A 182 11.89 -6.67 -14.26
C CYS A 182 13.28 -6.56 -13.66
N ASN A 183 13.84 -5.36 -13.68
CA ASN A 183 14.96 -4.94 -12.84
C ASN A 183 14.47 -3.80 -11.93
N LEU A 184 14.37 -4.07 -10.63
CA LEU A 184 14.07 -3.11 -9.57
C LEU A 184 15.39 -2.58 -9.00
N TYR A 185 15.55 -1.27 -8.83
CA TYR A 185 16.78 -0.65 -8.32
C TYR A 185 16.63 -0.28 -6.85
N GLU A 186 17.38 -0.94 -5.98
CA GLU A 186 17.35 -0.71 -4.52
C GLU A 186 17.57 0.77 -4.16
N GLU A 187 18.54 1.42 -4.78
CA GLU A 187 18.88 2.82 -4.52
C GLU A 187 17.79 3.84 -4.92
N LYS A 188 16.84 3.42 -5.75
CA LYS A 188 15.76 4.27 -6.26
C LYS A 188 14.43 4.10 -5.52
N ILE A 189 14.33 3.14 -4.61
CA ILE A 189 13.12 2.96 -3.82
C ILE A 189 12.97 4.17 -2.89
N PRO A 190 11.88 4.94 -3.01
CA PRO A 190 11.68 6.11 -2.17
C PRO A 190 11.33 5.69 -0.75
N VAL A 191 12.03 6.24 0.23
CA VAL A 191 11.81 6.02 1.66
C VAL A 191 11.87 7.35 2.40
N ASP A 192 11.03 7.52 3.40
CA ASP A 192 11.02 8.73 4.23
C ASP A 192 12.27 8.81 5.11
N PRO A 193 12.84 10.01 5.36
CA PRO A 193 13.97 10.18 6.27
C PRO A 193 13.72 9.68 7.70
N GLN A 194 12.50 9.76 8.22
CA GLN A 194 12.17 9.19 9.54
C GLN A 194 12.29 7.67 9.53
N LEU A 195 11.88 7.01 8.43
CA LEU A 195 12.06 5.57 8.28
C LEU A 195 13.55 5.18 8.35
N ILE A 196 14.43 5.93 7.68
CA ILE A 196 15.89 5.68 7.72
C ILE A 196 16.39 5.71 9.16
N ASN A 197 16.09 6.79 9.89
CA ASN A 197 16.53 6.98 11.27
C ASN A 197 16.04 5.87 12.21
N VAL A 198 14.78 5.48 12.07
CA VAL A 198 14.17 4.44 12.91
C VAL A 198 14.69 3.04 12.57
N CYS A 199 14.94 2.75 11.30
CA CYS A 199 15.59 1.50 10.90
C CYS A 199 17.00 1.36 11.51
N GLU A 200 17.77 2.46 11.59
CA GLU A 200 19.06 2.49 12.28
C GLU A 200 18.89 2.25 13.79
N GLU A 201 17.94 2.95 14.46
CA GLU A 201 17.63 2.76 15.88
C GLU A 201 17.28 1.31 16.23
N PHE A 202 16.46 0.69 15.38
CA PHE A 202 15.99 -0.70 15.59
C PHE A 202 16.96 -1.76 15.07
N ASN A 203 18.06 -1.34 14.41
CA ASN A 203 19.00 -2.23 13.72
C ASN A 203 18.30 -3.18 12.74
N ILE A 204 17.40 -2.63 11.93
CA ILE A 204 16.64 -3.33 10.90
C ILE A 204 17.12 -2.86 9.52
N ASP A 205 17.25 -3.78 8.58
CA ASP A 205 17.61 -3.44 7.20
C ASP A 205 16.44 -2.73 6.48
N ILE A 206 16.69 -1.49 6.05
CA ILE A 206 15.71 -0.64 5.39
C ILE A 206 15.20 -1.24 4.08
N THR A 207 16.05 -1.94 3.34
CA THR A 207 15.68 -2.58 2.08
C THR A 207 14.67 -3.69 2.31
N THR A 208 14.84 -4.46 3.39
CA THR A 208 13.88 -5.48 3.80
C THR A 208 12.52 -4.85 4.15
N ILE A 209 12.51 -3.74 4.89
CA ILE A 209 11.28 -3.01 5.22
C ILE A 209 10.58 -2.52 3.96
N ALA A 210 11.30 -1.83 3.07
CA ALA A 210 10.74 -1.27 1.85
C ALA A 210 10.21 -2.33 0.87
N LEU A 211 10.85 -3.51 0.80
CA LEU A 211 10.44 -4.57 -0.11
C LEU A 211 9.31 -5.45 0.42
N SER A 212 9.27 -5.67 1.74
CA SER A 212 8.40 -6.68 2.37
C SER A 212 7.38 -6.09 3.34
N GLY A 213 7.52 -4.80 3.69
CA GLY A 213 6.52 -4.08 4.48
C GLY A 213 5.29 -3.79 3.64
N GLY A 214 4.11 -4.10 4.15
CA GLY A 214 2.84 -3.82 3.48
C GLY A 214 2.09 -2.64 4.07
N GLU A 215 0.87 -2.43 3.56
CA GLU A 215 -0.11 -1.44 4.02
C GLU A 215 0.28 0.02 3.75
N ASP A 216 1.15 0.27 2.77
CA ASP A 216 1.51 1.63 2.32
C ASP A 216 0.40 2.28 1.48
N TYR A 217 -0.37 1.49 0.72
CA TYR A 217 -1.46 1.91 -0.17
C TYR A 217 -1.05 2.98 -1.19
N GLU A 218 0.24 3.04 -1.51
CA GLU A 218 0.76 3.77 -2.66
C GLU A 218 0.46 3.01 -3.96
N LEU A 219 0.48 3.69 -5.11
CA LEU A 219 0.28 3.04 -6.40
C LEU A 219 1.61 2.69 -7.05
N LEU A 220 1.74 1.42 -7.42
CA LEU A 220 2.81 0.88 -8.26
C LEU A 220 2.27 0.70 -9.67
N PHE A 221 2.93 1.29 -10.66
CA PHE A 221 2.45 1.25 -12.03
C PHE A 221 3.58 1.25 -13.05
N THR A 222 3.25 0.89 -14.27
CA THR A 222 4.19 0.95 -15.39
C THR A 222 3.74 1.99 -16.43
N ILE A 223 4.70 2.62 -17.06
CA ILE A 223 4.49 3.57 -18.15
C ILE A 223 5.46 3.29 -19.29
N LYS A 224 5.08 3.69 -20.49
CA LYS A 224 6.00 3.63 -21.64
C LYS A 224 7.20 4.56 -21.43
N MET A 225 8.36 4.16 -21.94
CA MET A 225 9.59 4.97 -21.87
C MET A 225 9.38 6.37 -22.47
N GLU A 226 8.57 6.52 -23.51
CA GLU A 226 8.27 7.79 -24.17
C GLU A 226 7.56 8.80 -23.25
N ASP A 227 6.80 8.31 -22.24
CA ASP A 227 6.07 9.14 -21.28
C ASP A 227 6.93 9.60 -20.11
N TYR A 228 8.20 9.18 -20.01
CA TYR A 228 9.10 9.58 -18.91
C TYR A 228 9.15 11.10 -18.72
N GLY A 229 9.14 11.86 -19.83
CA GLY A 229 9.17 13.32 -19.80
C GLY A 229 8.01 13.96 -19.00
N LYS A 230 6.86 13.27 -18.94
CA LYS A 230 5.65 13.74 -18.24
C LYS A 230 5.78 13.66 -16.71
N ILE A 231 6.58 12.72 -16.21
CA ILE A 231 6.68 12.42 -14.77
C ILE A 231 7.99 12.84 -14.11
N LYS A 232 9.07 13.01 -14.87
CA LYS A 232 10.44 13.14 -14.32
C LYS A 232 10.65 14.30 -13.33
N ALA A 233 9.81 15.33 -13.36
CA ALA A 233 9.86 16.48 -12.47
C ALA A 233 8.72 16.49 -11.45
N ASN A 234 7.91 15.44 -11.40
CA ASN A 234 6.77 15.36 -10.49
C ASN A 234 7.20 14.70 -9.18
N PRO A 235 7.09 15.38 -8.02
CA PRO A 235 7.52 14.84 -6.73
C PRO A 235 6.67 13.65 -6.24
N ASN A 236 5.48 13.43 -6.83
CA ASN A 236 4.63 12.28 -6.46
C ASN A 236 5.12 10.95 -7.04
N PHE A 237 6.04 10.97 -8.01
CA PHE A 237 6.43 9.77 -8.75
C PHE A 237 7.92 9.51 -8.71
N THR A 238 8.29 8.27 -8.42
CA THR A 238 9.67 7.80 -8.48
C THR A 238 9.79 6.63 -9.43
N VAL A 239 10.66 6.73 -10.45
CA VAL A 239 11.01 5.60 -11.30
C VAL A 239 11.97 4.70 -10.53
N ILE A 240 11.52 3.52 -10.15
CA ILE A 240 12.25 2.57 -9.31
C ILE A 240 12.85 1.40 -10.09
N GLY A 241 12.50 1.24 -11.37
CA GLY A 241 12.95 0.13 -12.18
C GLY A 241 12.46 0.20 -13.61
N HIS A 242 12.57 -0.92 -14.31
CA HIS A 242 12.00 -1.11 -15.64
C HIS A 242 11.64 -2.58 -15.87
N MET A 243 10.70 -2.80 -16.77
CA MET A 243 10.28 -4.12 -17.20
C MET A 243 11.24 -4.67 -18.25
N THR A 244 11.47 -5.98 -18.23
CA THR A 244 12.37 -6.71 -19.15
C THR A 244 11.62 -7.85 -19.82
N GLN A 245 12.29 -8.60 -20.69
CA GLN A 245 11.71 -9.83 -21.23
C GLN A 245 11.47 -10.85 -20.11
N GLU A 246 10.43 -11.65 -20.20
CA GLU A 246 10.08 -12.69 -19.21
C GLU A 246 11.28 -13.64 -18.94
N SER A 247 12.02 -14.00 -20.00
CA SER A 247 13.18 -14.87 -19.93
C SER A 247 14.35 -14.33 -19.09
N GLU A 248 14.36 -13.02 -18.83
CA GLU A 248 15.38 -12.41 -17.96
C GLU A 248 15.07 -12.56 -16.47
N GLY A 249 13.81 -12.91 -16.11
CA GLY A 249 13.37 -13.05 -14.74
C GLY A 249 13.15 -11.72 -14.01
N MET A 250 12.89 -11.80 -12.71
CA MET A 250 12.59 -10.65 -11.83
C MET A 250 13.74 -10.46 -10.85
N HIS A 251 14.35 -9.28 -10.84
CA HIS A 251 15.58 -9.03 -10.08
C HIS A 251 15.58 -7.71 -9.34
N LEU A 252 16.24 -7.72 -8.18
CA LEU A 252 16.69 -6.52 -7.48
C LEU A 252 18.15 -6.24 -7.88
N ILE A 253 18.41 -5.02 -8.32
CA ILE A 253 19.76 -4.49 -8.52
C ILE A 253 20.14 -3.76 -7.25
N THR A 254 21.07 -4.33 -6.50
CA THR A 254 21.51 -3.78 -5.21
C THR A 254 22.34 -2.51 -5.39
N ARG A 255 22.54 -1.75 -4.31
CA ARG A 255 23.44 -0.59 -4.27
C ARG A 255 24.87 -0.94 -4.69
N ALA A 256 25.31 -2.18 -4.48
CA ALA A 256 26.58 -2.70 -4.96
C ALA A 256 26.57 -3.13 -6.44
N ASN A 257 25.50 -2.80 -7.18
CA ASN A 257 25.27 -3.21 -8.56
C ASN A 257 25.28 -4.74 -8.78
N THR A 258 24.85 -5.48 -7.77
CA THR A 258 24.69 -6.94 -7.84
C THR A 258 23.25 -7.26 -8.19
N LYS A 259 23.07 -8.14 -9.16
CA LYS A 259 21.76 -8.62 -9.59
C LYS A 259 21.39 -9.85 -8.74
N ILE A 260 20.33 -9.75 -7.95
CA ILE A 260 19.79 -10.84 -7.13
C ILE A 260 18.33 -11.12 -7.50
N GLU A 261 17.90 -12.37 -7.40
CA GLU A 261 16.51 -12.74 -7.66
C GLU A 261 15.57 -12.04 -6.67
N LEU A 262 14.53 -11.40 -7.20
CA LEU A 262 13.49 -10.77 -6.38
C LEU A 262 12.61 -11.87 -5.78
N LYS A 263 12.44 -11.83 -4.44
CA LYS A 263 11.61 -12.77 -3.70
C LYS A 263 10.56 -11.98 -2.92
N ALA A 264 9.30 -12.36 -3.09
CA ALA A 264 8.23 -11.88 -2.22
C ALA A 264 8.37 -12.55 -0.84
N ARG A 265 8.49 -11.73 0.20
CA ARG A 265 8.45 -12.15 1.61
C ARG A 265 7.23 -11.55 2.32
N GLY A 266 6.28 -10.99 1.55
CA GLY A 266 5.03 -10.46 2.06
C GLY A 266 4.18 -11.55 2.70
N TRP A 267 3.07 -11.13 3.29
CA TRP A 267 2.15 -12.04 3.94
C TRP A 267 1.63 -13.12 2.97
N ASN A 268 1.73 -14.40 3.39
CA ASN A 268 1.17 -15.52 2.64
C ASN A 268 0.24 -16.31 3.57
N ALA A 269 -1.05 -16.30 3.26
CA ALA A 269 -2.07 -16.99 4.06
C ALA A 269 -1.89 -18.52 4.13
N LEU A 270 -1.09 -19.11 3.25
CA LEU A 270 -0.93 -20.55 3.08
C LEU A 270 0.45 -21.07 3.52
N GLU A 271 1.37 -20.20 3.90
CA GLU A 271 2.66 -20.56 4.48
C GLU A 271 2.64 -20.26 5.99
N GLU A 272 2.90 -21.29 6.81
CA GLU A 272 3.05 -21.18 8.26
C GLU A 272 4.41 -20.58 8.64
#